data_22589ac17cad207d1d8346c2742c0688
#
_entry.id   22589ac17cad207d1d8346c2742c0688
#
_cell.length_a   1.000
_cell.length_b   1.000
_cell.length_c   1.000
_cell.angle_alpha   90.00
_cell.angle_beta   90.00
_cell.angle_gamma   90.00
#
_symmetry.space_group_name_H-M   'P 1'
#
loop_
_entity.id
_entity.type
_entity.pdbx_description
1 polymer ?
#
loop_
_entity_poly.entity_id
_entity_poly.type
_entity_poly.pdbx_seq_one_letter_code
_entity_poly.pdbx_strand_id
1 'polypeptide(L)'
;MREDLAYSFGVLQIGSWQEHNWLDTVRKLKAKDIPASGRSHYSFLQAAALGWEENSGHLGESLTVDMAEFSAFVAEENRACYVAGIDLYYSCPLTEQGIVLVDTPGADSIHARHTGVTFQYMKNSDALLYVTYYNHAFSRADKQFLAQLGRVKGSFALDKMFFIVNAADLASSSEELHEVVAHVDSSLRTAGIERPQIYPVSSLNALEAKLAGDESSLSVSGFAEFASVFDSFIGHDLSGLAAASAADELHQSLLRVQQRISALSQSGTEREQLIQRLEQERGSYQESLVCLRGTDLSPEIIQETGELVFHVRQRVRLASIDLYREFFHPSLLQEDGGDMKKKFAVSLHDWMSGLSGELERELLATSLRLEKKVDALISREAGKWLEHESGREPRPSLFVKEFSGWATPEIGEGLLTGRFNWKDYWSYFKNPKHFFEGSGREALREALAAPLDDMVKEVADRIQETLSSYYCNEAVRGLEEMADHFEQLWVEWEEELRGIQASGDETDTLIALGKRLAESEQQLRQIS
;
A
#
# COMPACT_ATOMS: atom_id res chain seq x y z
N MET A 1 16.88 9.36 5.55
CA MET A 1 18.22 9.98 5.32
C MET A 1 19.37 9.24 6.02
N ARG A 2 19.47 9.17 7.38
CA ARG A 2 20.61 8.50 8.07
C ARG A 2 20.72 7.02 7.70
N GLU A 3 19.64 6.32 7.60
CA GLU A 3 19.59 4.92 7.18
C GLU A 3 19.96 4.75 5.70
N ASP A 4 19.56 5.68 4.81
CA ASP A 4 19.93 5.65 3.39
C ASP A 4 21.41 5.87 3.19
N LEU A 5 22.01 6.76 3.99
CA LEU A 5 23.45 6.95 4.02
C LEU A 5 24.16 5.66 4.46
N ALA A 6 23.69 5.05 5.56
CA ALA A 6 24.26 3.80 6.07
C ALA A 6 24.13 2.65 5.05
N TYR A 7 22.95 2.53 4.42
CA TYR A 7 22.72 1.55 3.36
C TYR A 7 23.65 1.75 2.16
N SER A 8 23.76 3.00 1.66
CA SER A 8 24.64 3.31 0.53
C SER A 8 26.12 3.08 0.84
N PHE A 9 26.54 3.31 2.08
CA PHE A 9 27.90 2.94 2.53
C PHE A 9 28.14 1.43 2.49
N GLY A 10 27.14 0.65 2.91
CA GLY A 10 27.16 -0.82 2.84
C GLY A 10 27.27 -1.33 1.39
N VAL A 11 26.41 -0.81 0.50
CA VAL A 11 26.40 -1.16 -0.93
C VAL A 11 27.75 -0.87 -1.58
N LEU A 12 28.30 0.31 -1.36
CA LEU A 12 29.60 0.69 -1.92
C LEU A 12 30.80 0.08 -1.22
N GLN A 13 30.61 -0.65 -0.12
CA GLN A 13 31.65 -1.28 0.70
C GLN A 13 32.75 -0.29 1.14
N ILE A 14 32.36 0.95 1.48
CA ILE A 14 33.27 2.03 1.87
C ILE A 14 33.41 2.21 3.38
N GLY A 15 32.98 1.23 4.15
CA GLY A 15 33.00 1.19 5.60
C GLY A 15 31.61 1.36 6.24
N SER A 16 31.56 1.52 7.55
CA SER A 16 30.32 1.85 8.26
C SER A 16 30.09 3.36 8.25
N TRP A 17 28.84 3.78 7.99
CA TRP A 17 28.47 5.18 8.10
C TRP A 17 28.60 5.69 9.55
N GLN A 18 29.21 6.86 9.71
CA GLN A 18 29.33 7.57 10.99
C GLN A 18 29.15 9.07 10.77
N GLU A 19 28.28 9.69 11.51
CA GLU A 19 27.87 11.09 11.32
C GLU A 19 29.02 12.10 11.30
N HIS A 20 30.09 11.82 12.04
CA HIS A 20 31.22 12.76 12.19
C HIS A 20 32.27 12.70 11.06
N ASN A 21 32.31 11.64 10.26
CA ASN A 21 33.39 11.45 9.27
C ASN A 21 32.93 11.05 7.85
N TRP A 22 31.63 10.85 7.64
CA TRP A 22 31.12 10.35 6.37
C TRP A 22 31.38 11.29 5.20
N LEU A 23 31.33 12.61 5.42
CA LEU A 23 31.60 13.63 4.39
C LEU A 23 33.01 13.48 3.82
N ASP A 24 34.01 13.29 4.68
CA ASP A 24 35.40 13.09 4.25
C ASP A 24 35.60 11.79 3.49
N THR A 25 34.83 10.75 3.83
CA THR A 25 34.85 9.48 3.11
C THR A 25 34.25 9.66 1.72
N VAL A 26 33.09 10.31 1.59
CA VAL A 26 32.42 10.56 0.32
C VAL A 26 33.24 11.47 -0.61
N ARG A 27 33.89 12.51 -0.08
CA ARG A 27 34.76 13.42 -0.86
C ARG A 27 35.97 12.71 -1.49
N LYS A 28 36.43 11.60 -0.93
CA LYS A 28 37.55 10.80 -1.46
C LYS A 28 37.14 9.80 -2.54
N LEU A 29 35.83 9.54 -2.71
CA LEU A 29 35.32 8.61 -3.72
C LEU A 29 35.51 9.19 -5.12
N LYS A 30 35.88 8.34 -6.06
CA LYS A 30 36.01 8.71 -7.48
C LYS A 30 35.04 7.85 -8.30
N ALA A 31 34.28 8.47 -9.17
CA ALA A 31 33.29 7.81 -10.03
C ALA A 31 33.86 6.61 -10.81
N LYS A 32 35.15 6.68 -11.23
CA LYS A 32 35.83 5.60 -11.95
C LYS A 32 36.06 4.34 -11.13
N ASP A 33 36.09 4.47 -9.81
CA ASP A 33 36.33 3.36 -8.89
C ASP A 33 35.00 2.69 -8.44
N ILE A 34 33.85 3.24 -8.88
CA ILE A 34 32.51 2.77 -8.54
C ILE A 34 31.98 1.90 -9.68
N PRO A 35 31.56 0.65 -9.41
CA PRO A 35 30.92 -0.22 -10.38
C PRO A 35 29.63 0.40 -10.92
N ALA A 36 29.18 -0.05 -12.09
CA ALA A 36 27.95 0.47 -12.74
C ALA A 36 26.72 0.36 -11.82
N SER A 37 26.60 -0.75 -11.10
CA SER A 37 25.53 -0.98 -10.12
C SER A 37 25.56 -0.05 -8.89
N GLY A 38 26.73 0.44 -8.52
CA GLY A 38 26.89 1.37 -7.39
C GLY A 38 26.78 2.87 -7.77
N ARG A 39 26.61 3.19 -9.05
CA ARG A 39 26.63 4.61 -9.52
C ARG A 39 25.51 5.44 -8.92
N SER A 40 24.34 4.88 -8.78
CA SER A 40 23.20 5.57 -8.19
C SER A 40 23.43 5.91 -6.71
N HIS A 41 23.96 4.96 -5.93
CA HIS A 41 24.35 5.20 -4.54
C HIS A 41 25.47 6.22 -4.41
N TYR A 42 26.41 6.22 -5.37
CA TYR A 42 27.44 7.24 -5.43
C TYR A 42 26.86 8.63 -5.71
N SER A 43 25.95 8.77 -6.69
CA SER A 43 25.26 10.03 -6.99
C SER A 43 24.48 10.53 -5.78
N PHE A 44 23.73 9.66 -5.12
CA PHE A 44 23.02 9.99 -3.89
C PHE A 44 23.96 10.50 -2.78
N LEU A 45 25.07 9.80 -2.51
CA LEU A 45 26.04 10.23 -1.49
C LEU A 45 26.68 11.58 -1.84
N GLN A 46 26.95 11.83 -3.12
CA GLN A 46 27.48 13.14 -3.57
C GLN A 46 26.45 14.26 -3.38
N ALA A 47 25.19 14.02 -3.77
CA ALA A 47 24.11 14.99 -3.58
C ALA A 47 23.89 15.27 -2.08
N ALA A 48 23.84 14.22 -1.26
CA ALA A 48 23.71 14.35 0.17
C ALA A 48 24.89 15.11 0.81
N ALA A 49 26.13 14.87 0.37
CA ALA A 49 27.29 15.59 0.88
C ALA A 49 27.30 17.09 0.49
N LEU A 50 26.77 17.42 -0.69
CA LEU A 50 26.62 18.80 -1.14
C LEU A 50 25.58 19.58 -0.33
N GLY A 51 24.44 18.96 -0.01
CA GLY A 51 23.34 19.63 0.68
C GLY A 51 23.41 19.55 2.22
N TRP A 52 24.40 18.84 2.80
CA TRP A 52 24.45 18.56 4.24
C TRP A 52 24.48 19.80 5.13
N GLU A 53 25.30 20.78 4.78
CA GLU A 53 25.47 21.99 5.59
C GLU A 53 24.18 22.82 5.67
N GLU A 54 23.39 22.84 4.60
CA GLU A 54 22.14 23.60 4.53
C GLU A 54 20.97 22.86 5.16
N ASN A 55 20.89 21.53 5.00
CA ASN A 55 19.67 20.79 5.31
C ASN A 55 19.76 19.93 6.57
N SER A 56 20.97 19.62 7.06
CA SER A 56 21.13 18.73 8.22
C SER A 56 20.48 19.26 9.52
N GLY A 57 20.41 20.59 9.66
CA GLY A 57 19.76 21.25 10.80
C GLY A 57 18.23 21.13 10.83
N HIS A 58 17.63 20.85 9.69
CA HIS A 58 16.16 20.78 9.52
C HIS A 58 15.62 19.35 9.43
N LEU A 59 16.46 18.34 9.67
CA LEU A 59 16.03 16.95 9.63
C LEU A 59 14.95 16.66 10.67
N GLY A 60 13.77 16.22 10.17
CA GLY A 60 12.61 15.93 11.01
C GLY A 60 11.69 17.13 11.25
N GLU A 61 11.99 18.28 10.65
CA GLU A 61 11.13 19.47 10.69
C GLU A 61 10.24 19.55 9.46
N SER A 62 9.08 20.22 9.60
CA SER A 62 8.20 20.60 8.48
C SER A 62 8.44 22.06 8.13
N LEU A 63 8.73 22.34 6.88
CA LEU A 63 8.98 23.69 6.37
C LEU A 63 7.83 24.09 5.44
N THR A 64 7.36 25.32 5.57
CA THR A 64 6.44 25.91 4.59
C THR A 64 7.25 26.79 3.65
N VAL A 65 7.17 26.51 2.36
CA VAL A 65 7.96 27.15 1.32
C VAL A 65 7.06 27.73 0.23
N ASP A 66 7.58 28.69 -0.55
CA ASP A 66 6.87 29.21 -1.71
C ASP A 66 7.12 28.34 -2.97
N MET A 67 6.48 28.67 -4.09
CA MET A 67 6.59 27.91 -5.35
C MET A 67 8.00 27.94 -5.96
N ALA A 68 8.80 28.95 -5.68
CA ALA A 68 10.18 29.03 -6.18
C ALA A 68 11.09 28.08 -5.41
N GLU A 69 10.96 28.07 -4.08
CA GLU A 69 11.66 27.13 -3.21
C GLU A 69 11.18 25.69 -3.41
N PHE A 70 9.87 25.47 -3.63
CA PHE A 70 9.31 24.16 -3.98
C PHE A 70 10.03 23.57 -5.20
N SER A 71 10.22 24.35 -6.26
CA SER A 71 10.92 23.90 -7.46
C SER A 71 12.35 23.43 -7.16
N ALA A 72 13.06 24.09 -6.25
CA ALA A 72 14.40 23.71 -5.83
C ALA A 72 14.38 22.38 -5.02
N PHE A 73 13.41 22.20 -4.11
CA PHE A 73 13.27 20.95 -3.35
C PHE A 73 12.87 19.74 -4.21
N VAL A 74 12.25 19.96 -5.36
CA VAL A 74 11.88 18.89 -6.31
C VAL A 74 12.99 18.61 -7.32
N ALA A 75 13.64 19.63 -7.86
CA ALA A 75 14.55 19.50 -9.01
C ALA A 75 16.03 19.38 -8.63
N GLU A 76 16.45 19.92 -7.49
CA GLU A 76 17.85 19.89 -7.07
C GLU A 76 18.13 18.67 -6.20
N GLU A 77 18.88 17.68 -6.71
CA GLU A 77 19.17 16.42 -6.00
C GLU A 77 19.77 16.63 -4.60
N ASN A 78 20.59 17.67 -4.41
CA ASN A 78 21.20 18.03 -3.12
C ASN A 78 20.20 18.57 -2.08
N ARG A 79 18.98 18.90 -2.47
CA ARG A 79 17.86 19.27 -1.61
C ARG A 79 16.80 18.17 -1.58
N ALA A 80 16.42 17.65 -2.74
CA ALA A 80 15.39 16.60 -2.87
C ALA A 80 15.70 15.36 -2.02
N CYS A 81 16.97 14.95 -1.92
CA CYS A 81 17.36 13.78 -1.13
C CYS A 81 17.13 13.92 0.39
N TYR A 82 16.87 15.15 0.89
CA TYR A 82 16.53 15.41 2.30
C TYR A 82 15.03 15.44 2.58
N VAL A 83 14.20 15.45 1.54
CA VAL A 83 12.74 15.57 1.65
C VAL A 83 12.11 14.19 1.83
N ALA A 84 11.28 14.03 2.86
CA ALA A 84 10.53 12.82 3.11
C ALA A 84 9.18 12.80 2.38
N GLY A 85 8.54 13.96 2.25
CA GLY A 85 7.28 14.15 1.53
C GLY A 85 7.01 15.64 1.33
N ILE A 86 6.17 15.97 0.37
CA ILE A 86 5.77 17.33 0.04
C ILE A 86 4.26 17.38 -0.11
N ASP A 87 3.61 18.28 0.65
CA ASP A 87 2.20 18.59 0.49
C ASP A 87 2.06 19.88 -0.32
N LEU A 88 1.55 19.77 -1.55
CA LEU A 88 1.30 20.90 -2.44
C LEU A 88 -0.17 21.30 -2.40
N TYR A 89 -0.46 22.49 -1.88
CA TYR A 89 -1.79 23.08 -1.89
C TYR A 89 -2.00 23.88 -3.16
N TYR A 90 -2.78 23.35 -4.08
CA TYR A 90 -3.04 23.96 -5.39
C TYR A 90 -4.53 23.95 -5.69
N SER A 91 -5.15 25.13 -5.91
CA SER A 91 -6.56 25.24 -6.26
C SER A 91 -6.78 24.95 -7.74
N CYS A 92 -7.54 23.89 -8.01
CA CYS A 92 -7.97 23.51 -9.36
C CYS A 92 -9.29 22.71 -9.27
N PRO A 93 -9.99 22.49 -10.40
CA PRO A 93 -11.29 21.78 -10.37
C PRO A 93 -11.27 20.41 -9.69
N LEU A 94 -10.15 19.69 -9.70
CA LEU A 94 -10.00 18.40 -9.00
C LEU A 94 -9.89 18.58 -7.49
N THR A 95 -8.98 19.48 -7.05
CA THR A 95 -8.77 19.72 -5.61
C THR A 95 -9.96 20.42 -4.95
N GLU A 96 -10.72 21.22 -5.69
CA GLU A 96 -11.98 21.84 -5.23
C GLU A 96 -13.10 20.79 -5.00
N GLN A 97 -13.01 19.62 -5.63
CA GLN A 97 -13.88 18.46 -5.36
C GLN A 97 -13.36 17.58 -4.21
N GLY A 98 -12.28 17.97 -3.53
CA GLY A 98 -11.67 17.21 -2.45
C GLY A 98 -10.75 16.08 -2.90
N ILE A 99 -10.39 16.02 -4.20
CA ILE A 99 -9.46 15.02 -4.73
C ILE A 99 -8.03 15.36 -4.33
N VAL A 100 -7.33 14.36 -3.79
CA VAL A 100 -5.90 14.42 -3.47
C VAL A 100 -5.15 13.53 -4.45
N LEU A 101 -4.24 14.11 -5.23
CA LEU A 101 -3.33 13.35 -6.09
C LEU A 101 -2.03 13.09 -5.34
N VAL A 102 -1.63 11.83 -5.24
CA VAL A 102 -0.39 11.42 -4.58
C VAL A 102 0.56 10.86 -5.63
N ASP A 103 1.70 11.54 -5.83
CA ASP A 103 2.81 10.99 -6.60
C ASP A 103 3.69 10.16 -5.67
N THR A 104 3.90 8.90 -6.03
CA THR A 104 4.71 7.96 -5.23
C THR A 104 6.02 7.67 -5.93
N PRO A 105 7.11 7.40 -5.17
CA PRO A 105 8.35 6.94 -5.77
C PRO A 105 8.14 5.73 -6.68
N GLY A 106 8.79 5.73 -7.85
CA GLY A 106 8.65 4.65 -8.85
C GLY A 106 9.16 3.29 -8.33
N ALA A 107 8.68 2.22 -8.96
CA ALA A 107 9.04 0.85 -8.62
C ALA A 107 10.56 0.55 -8.78
N ASP A 108 11.26 1.32 -9.58
CA ASP A 108 12.72 1.26 -9.81
C ASP A 108 13.51 2.12 -8.82
N SER A 109 12.87 2.72 -7.81
CA SER A 109 13.58 3.54 -6.83
C SER A 109 14.65 2.72 -6.11
N ILE A 110 15.85 3.32 -5.96
CA ILE A 110 17.03 2.71 -5.35
C ILE A 110 16.79 2.34 -3.88
N HIS A 111 15.78 2.93 -3.26
CA HIS A 111 15.49 2.79 -1.84
C HIS A 111 14.31 1.84 -1.63
N ALA A 112 14.56 0.70 -0.95
CA ALA A 112 13.54 -0.28 -0.56
C ALA A 112 12.39 0.36 0.26
N ARG A 113 12.70 1.41 1.05
CA ARG A 113 11.70 2.19 1.80
C ARG A 113 10.60 2.77 0.91
N HIS A 114 10.91 3.15 -0.30
CA HIS A 114 9.92 3.70 -1.22
C HIS A 114 8.84 2.69 -1.61
N THR A 115 9.19 1.40 -1.65
CA THR A 115 8.21 0.34 -1.93
C THR A 115 7.16 0.24 -0.80
N GLY A 116 7.58 0.29 0.46
CA GLY A 116 6.67 0.27 1.61
C GLY A 116 5.72 1.47 1.63
N VAL A 117 6.25 2.67 1.37
CA VAL A 117 5.46 3.91 1.27
C VAL A 117 4.44 3.83 0.14
N THR A 118 4.86 3.38 -1.06
CA THR A 118 3.96 3.19 -2.21
C THR A 118 2.82 2.23 -1.88
N PHE A 119 3.10 1.09 -1.23
CA PHE A 119 2.06 0.14 -0.83
C PHE A 119 1.09 0.71 0.21
N GLN A 120 1.57 1.53 1.16
CA GLN A 120 0.69 2.20 2.13
C GLN A 120 -0.28 3.18 1.47
N TYR A 121 0.22 4.00 0.53
CA TYR A 121 -0.64 4.90 -0.24
C TYR A 121 -1.64 4.12 -1.09
N MET A 122 -1.21 3.06 -1.76
CA MET A 122 -2.09 2.21 -2.55
C MET A 122 -3.22 1.58 -1.73
N LYS A 123 -2.92 1.14 -0.51
CA LYS A 123 -3.92 0.57 0.41
C LYS A 123 -5.05 1.55 0.72
N ASN A 124 -4.72 2.82 0.86
CA ASN A 124 -5.64 3.87 1.30
C ASN A 124 -6.17 4.71 0.12
N SER A 125 -5.81 4.38 -1.13
CA SER A 125 -6.25 5.13 -2.30
C SER A 125 -7.56 4.61 -2.86
N ASP A 126 -8.40 5.55 -3.30
CA ASP A 126 -9.67 5.25 -3.97
C ASP A 126 -9.49 4.87 -5.43
N ALA A 127 -8.40 5.32 -6.06
CA ALA A 127 -8.02 4.97 -7.43
C ALA A 127 -6.50 4.90 -7.61
N LEU A 128 -6.05 4.14 -8.60
CA LEU A 128 -4.64 3.99 -8.96
C LEU A 128 -4.43 4.42 -10.42
N LEU A 129 -3.54 5.38 -10.62
CA LEU A 129 -3.05 5.78 -11.93
C LEU A 129 -1.67 5.16 -12.14
N TYR A 130 -1.59 4.12 -12.96
CA TYR A 130 -0.32 3.47 -13.28
C TYR A 130 0.25 4.03 -14.58
N VAL A 131 1.36 4.76 -14.48
CA VAL A 131 1.97 5.42 -15.62
C VAL A 131 3.20 4.66 -16.07
N THR A 132 3.23 4.25 -17.34
CA THR A 132 4.39 3.64 -18.00
C THR A 132 4.86 4.51 -19.16
N TYR A 133 6.13 4.37 -19.56
CA TYR A 133 6.71 5.15 -20.63
C TYR A 133 6.72 4.35 -21.95
N TYR A 134 6.32 4.96 -23.06
CA TYR A 134 6.14 4.32 -24.36
C TYR A 134 7.32 3.43 -24.79
N ASN A 135 8.56 3.96 -24.75
CA ASN A 135 9.76 3.23 -25.19
C ASN A 135 10.15 2.04 -24.30
N HIS A 136 9.65 2.02 -23.07
CA HIS A 136 9.93 0.97 -22.10
C HIS A 136 8.65 0.49 -21.43
N ALA A 137 7.58 0.48 -22.22
CA ALA A 137 6.27 0.01 -21.77
C ALA A 137 6.40 -1.41 -21.22
N PHE A 138 6.21 -1.55 -19.91
CA PHE A 138 6.36 -2.81 -19.19
C PHE A 138 7.80 -3.29 -19.04
N SER A 139 8.58 -2.53 -18.32
CA SER A 139 9.87 -2.97 -17.78
C SER A 139 9.71 -4.21 -16.89
N ARG A 140 10.81 -4.85 -16.55
CA ARG A 140 10.80 -5.98 -15.61
C ARG A 140 10.30 -5.58 -14.22
N ALA A 141 10.64 -4.39 -13.75
CA ALA A 141 10.17 -3.85 -12.49
C ALA A 141 8.66 -3.64 -12.52
N ASP A 142 8.10 -3.14 -13.63
CA ASP A 142 6.66 -3.03 -13.84
C ASP A 142 5.97 -4.39 -13.72
N LYS A 143 6.51 -5.41 -14.39
CA LYS A 143 5.97 -6.80 -14.33
C LYS A 143 5.98 -7.35 -12.91
N GLN A 144 7.05 -7.15 -12.18
CA GLN A 144 7.17 -7.60 -10.79
C GLN A 144 6.19 -6.87 -9.88
N PHE A 145 6.11 -5.55 -9.99
CA PHE A 145 5.18 -4.71 -9.23
C PHE A 145 3.72 -5.09 -9.49
N LEU A 146 3.33 -5.23 -10.76
CA LEU A 146 1.95 -5.60 -11.13
C LEU A 146 1.59 -7.04 -10.75
N ALA A 147 2.56 -7.96 -10.82
CA ALA A 147 2.33 -9.32 -10.32
C ALA A 147 2.06 -9.32 -8.80
N GLN A 148 2.72 -8.44 -8.04
CA GLN A 148 2.46 -8.25 -6.62
C GLN A 148 1.10 -7.59 -6.38
N LEU A 149 0.78 -6.56 -7.14
CA LEU A 149 -0.51 -5.91 -7.11
C LEU A 149 -1.66 -6.90 -7.41
N GLY A 150 -1.51 -7.74 -8.43
CA GLY A 150 -2.46 -8.81 -8.76
C GLY A 150 -2.66 -9.82 -7.62
N ARG A 151 -1.65 -10.05 -6.79
CA ARG A 151 -1.75 -10.96 -5.62
C ARG A 151 -2.53 -10.33 -4.45
N VAL A 152 -2.51 -9.02 -4.35
CA VAL A 152 -3.31 -8.24 -3.37
C VAL A 152 -4.72 -7.96 -3.91
N LYS A 153 -5.05 -8.53 -5.08
CA LYS A 153 -6.29 -8.36 -5.86
C LYS A 153 -7.59 -8.37 -5.05
N GLY A 154 -7.65 -9.16 -3.97
CA GLY A 154 -8.79 -9.16 -3.08
C GLY A 154 -8.91 -7.92 -2.18
N SER A 155 -7.85 -7.10 -2.08
CA SER A 155 -7.78 -5.90 -1.24
C SER A 155 -7.99 -4.60 -2.03
N PHE A 156 -7.92 -4.65 -3.38
CA PHE A 156 -8.17 -3.49 -4.24
C PHE A 156 -9.29 -3.81 -5.22
N ALA A 157 -10.24 -2.90 -5.37
CA ALA A 157 -11.20 -2.95 -6.46
C ALA A 157 -10.44 -2.66 -7.77
N LEU A 158 -10.20 -3.69 -8.59
CA LEU A 158 -9.44 -3.57 -9.84
C LEU A 158 -10.09 -2.67 -10.88
N ASP A 159 -11.38 -2.40 -10.73
CA ASP A 159 -12.13 -1.48 -11.58
C ASP A 159 -11.72 -0.01 -11.38
N LYS A 160 -10.88 0.26 -10.35
CA LYS A 160 -10.36 1.59 -10.00
C LYS A 160 -8.92 1.81 -10.45
N MET A 161 -8.45 1.05 -11.44
CA MET A 161 -7.08 1.15 -11.96
C MET A 161 -7.08 1.65 -13.39
N PHE A 162 -6.35 2.74 -13.61
CA PHE A 162 -6.13 3.35 -14.92
C PHE A 162 -4.67 3.17 -15.33
N PHE A 163 -4.44 2.66 -16.54
CA PHE A 163 -3.11 2.43 -17.08
C PHE A 163 -2.81 3.46 -18.17
N ILE A 164 -1.79 4.27 -17.96
CA ILE A 164 -1.41 5.34 -18.87
C ILE A 164 -0.10 4.96 -19.55
N VAL A 165 -0.11 4.88 -20.87
CA VAL A 165 1.09 4.75 -21.70
C VAL A 165 1.51 6.16 -22.12
N ASN A 166 2.41 6.79 -21.34
CA ASN A 166 2.83 8.16 -21.59
C ASN A 166 3.87 8.24 -22.73
N ALA A 167 4.00 9.43 -23.31
CA ALA A 167 4.83 9.73 -24.49
C ALA A 167 4.39 8.95 -25.75
N ALA A 168 3.09 8.78 -25.94
CA ALA A 168 2.50 8.12 -27.11
C ALA A 168 2.82 8.82 -28.44
N ASP A 169 3.21 10.10 -28.39
CA ASP A 169 3.71 10.89 -29.52
C ASP A 169 5.05 10.39 -30.09
N LEU A 170 5.78 9.53 -29.39
CA LEU A 170 7.00 8.89 -29.89
C LEU A 170 6.71 7.76 -30.90
N ALA A 171 5.47 7.31 -31.03
CA ALA A 171 5.09 6.33 -32.03
C ALA A 171 5.27 6.85 -33.44
N SER A 172 5.95 6.09 -34.30
CA SER A 172 6.17 6.48 -35.70
C SER A 172 4.91 6.32 -36.55
N SER A 173 3.97 5.50 -36.12
CA SER A 173 2.68 5.24 -36.76
C SER A 173 1.60 4.80 -35.79
N SER A 174 0.33 4.85 -36.21
CA SER A 174 -0.80 4.33 -35.44
C SER A 174 -0.73 2.81 -35.22
N GLU A 175 -0.17 2.07 -36.17
CA GLU A 175 0.04 0.64 -36.08
C GLU A 175 1.04 0.29 -34.98
N GLU A 176 2.16 1.01 -34.91
CA GLU A 176 3.17 0.83 -33.87
C GLU A 176 2.59 1.13 -32.48
N LEU A 177 1.85 2.23 -32.34
CA LEU A 177 1.16 2.54 -31.09
C LEU A 177 0.21 1.42 -30.68
N HIS A 178 -0.54 0.87 -31.63
CA HIS A 178 -1.48 -0.23 -31.38
C HIS A 178 -0.76 -1.49 -30.89
N GLU A 179 0.40 -1.82 -31.47
CA GLU A 179 1.22 -2.96 -31.04
C GLU A 179 1.74 -2.78 -29.61
N VAL A 180 2.19 -1.57 -29.24
CA VAL A 180 2.63 -1.28 -27.88
C VAL A 180 1.47 -1.40 -26.88
N VAL A 181 0.31 -0.83 -27.19
CA VAL A 181 -0.89 -0.94 -26.34
C VAL A 181 -1.32 -2.39 -26.18
N ALA A 182 -1.31 -3.18 -27.27
CA ALA A 182 -1.63 -4.61 -27.23
C ALA A 182 -0.62 -5.41 -26.37
N HIS A 183 0.67 -5.05 -26.43
CA HIS A 183 1.68 -5.65 -25.55
C HIS A 183 1.43 -5.34 -24.06
N VAL A 184 1.06 -4.11 -23.76
CA VAL A 184 0.69 -3.68 -22.40
C VAL A 184 -0.55 -4.44 -21.92
N ASP A 185 -1.62 -4.53 -22.73
CA ASP A 185 -2.83 -5.28 -22.42
C ASP A 185 -2.53 -6.75 -22.10
N SER A 186 -1.77 -7.41 -22.97
CA SER A 186 -1.35 -8.81 -22.77
C SER A 186 -0.55 -9.00 -21.47
N SER A 187 0.34 -8.06 -21.17
CA SER A 187 1.17 -8.11 -19.97
C SER A 187 0.34 -7.90 -18.68
N LEU A 188 -0.62 -6.99 -18.71
CA LEU A 188 -1.56 -6.73 -17.60
C LEU A 188 -2.47 -7.93 -17.35
N ARG A 189 -3.00 -8.55 -18.41
CA ARG A 189 -3.81 -9.79 -18.30
C ARG A 189 -2.99 -10.94 -17.71
N THR A 190 -1.73 -11.07 -18.11
CA THR A 190 -0.80 -12.07 -17.53
C THR A 190 -0.54 -11.82 -16.05
N ALA A 191 -0.52 -10.55 -15.61
CA ALA A 191 -0.41 -10.18 -14.21
C ALA A 191 -1.74 -10.36 -13.42
N GLY A 192 -2.83 -10.77 -14.09
CA GLY A 192 -4.11 -11.08 -13.46
C GLY A 192 -5.14 -9.94 -13.51
N ILE A 193 -4.90 -8.89 -14.29
CA ILE A 193 -5.85 -7.78 -14.50
C ILE A 193 -6.69 -8.11 -15.73
N GLU A 194 -7.94 -8.53 -15.52
CA GLU A 194 -8.76 -9.10 -16.59
C GLU A 194 -9.26 -8.07 -17.62
N ARG A 195 -9.56 -6.86 -17.17
CA ARG A 195 -10.10 -5.77 -17.99
C ARG A 195 -9.34 -4.47 -17.76
N PRO A 196 -8.08 -4.37 -18.21
CA PRO A 196 -7.30 -3.16 -18.00
C PRO A 196 -7.86 -2.01 -18.84
N GLN A 197 -7.99 -0.83 -18.23
CA GLN A 197 -8.31 0.41 -18.92
C GLN A 197 -6.99 1.09 -19.29
N ILE A 198 -6.63 1.10 -20.57
CA ILE A 198 -5.32 1.55 -21.06
C ILE A 198 -5.51 2.80 -21.92
N TYR A 199 -4.79 3.87 -21.56
CA TYR A 199 -4.86 5.16 -22.23
C TYR A 199 -3.46 5.55 -22.76
N PRO A 200 -3.25 5.56 -24.08
CA PRO A 200 -2.05 6.14 -24.68
C PRO A 200 -2.18 7.68 -24.65
N VAL A 201 -1.23 8.35 -23.98
CA VAL A 201 -1.28 9.78 -23.74
C VAL A 201 0.09 10.42 -24.05
N SER A 202 0.11 11.59 -24.67
CA SER A 202 1.25 12.49 -24.69
C SER A 202 1.04 13.61 -23.66
N SER A 203 1.59 13.45 -22.46
CA SER A 203 1.43 14.45 -21.40
C SER A 203 2.06 15.79 -21.76
N LEU A 204 3.18 15.79 -22.52
CA LEU A 204 3.84 17.01 -22.97
C LEU A 204 2.95 17.78 -23.94
N ASN A 205 2.48 17.12 -25.00
CA ASN A 205 1.61 17.75 -25.99
C ASN A 205 0.28 18.21 -25.37
N ALA A 206 -0.25 17.45 -24.41
CA ALA A 206 -1.45 17.83 -23.67
C ALA A 206 -1.24 19.11 -22.85
N LEU A 207 -0.10 19.24 -22.18
CA LEU A 207 0.24 20.43 -21.40
C LEU A 207 0.42 21.66 -22.31
N GLU A 208 1.16 21.52 -23.40
CA GLU A 208 1.36 22.59 -24.38
C GLU A 208 0.05 23.04 -25.01
N ALA A 209 -0.81 22.10 -25.39
CA ALA A 209 -2.13 22.37 -25.94
C ALA A 209 -3.03 23.12 -24.93
N LYS A 210 -3.04 22.72 -23.66
CA LYS A 210 -3.78 23.43 -22.60
C LYS A 210 -3.26 24.85 -22.39
N LEU A 211 -1.95 25.06 -22.38
CA LEU A 211 -1.36 26.39 -22.23
C LEU A 211 -1.66 27.28 -23.43
N ALA A 212 -1.72 26.70 -24.64
CA ALA A 212 -2.06 27.42 -25.86
C ALA A 212 -3.58 27.61 -26.09
N GLY A 213 -4.43 26.91 -25.34
CA GLY A 213 -5.89 26.88 -25.56
C GLY A 213 -6.29 26.15 -26.84
N ASP A 214 -5.49 25.18 -27.31
CA ASP A 214 -5.72 24.41 -28.53
C ASP A 214 -6.42 23.07 -28.22
N GLU A 215 -7.76 23.07 -28.34
CA GLU A 215 -8.57 21.88 -28.10
C GLU A 215 -8.30 20.75 -29.11
N SER A 216 -7.89 21.08 -30.34
CA SER A 216 -7.59 20.08 -31.37
C SER A 216 -6.34 19.28 -31.00
N SER A 217 -5.27 19.96 -30.65
CA SER A 217 -4.04 19.33 -30.19
C SER A 217 -4.23 18.59 -28.86
N LEU A 218 -5.07 19.11 -27.97
CA LEU A 218 -5.43 18.42 -26.73
C LEU A 218 -6.15 17.10 -27.01
N SER A 219 -7.08 17.07 -27.95
CA SER A 219 -7.77 15.83 -28.36
C SER A 219 -6.79 14.80 -28.94
N VAL A 220 -5.87 15.22 -29.80
CA VAL A 220 -4.86 14.34 -30.43
C VAL A 220 -3.88 13.76 -29.42
N SER A 221 -3.64 14.47 -28.31
CA SER A 221 -2.73 13.99 -27.24
C SER A 221 -3.24 12.75 -26.49
N GLY A 222 -4.50 12.32 -26.68
CA GLY A 222 -5.15 11.25 -25.91
C GLY A 222 -5.55 11.64 -24.48
N PHE A 223 -5.12 12.80 -23.99
CA PHE A 223 -5.40 13.24 -22.63
C PHE A 223 -6.88 13.56 -22.42
N ALA A 224 -7.57 14.12 -23.42
CA ALA A 224 -8.98 14.47 -23.32
C ALA A 224 -9.88 13.23 -23.11
N GLU A 225 -9.55 12.11 -23.77
CA GLU A 225 -10.26 10.84 -23.59
C GLU A 225 -10.04 10.30 -22.16
N PHE A 226 -8.80 10.23 -21.70
CA PHE A 226 -8.49 9.83 -20.33
C PHE A 226 -9.20 10.73 -19.30
N ALA A 227 -9.10 12.05 -19.44
CA ALA A 227 -9.71 13.01 -18.53
C ALA A 227 -11.22 12.81 -18.43
N SER A 228 -11.91 12.63 -19.57
CA SER A 228 -13.35 12.39 -19.60
C SER A 228 -13.77 11.13 -18.84
N VAL A 229 -13.04 10.04 -18.99
CA VAL A 229 -13.32 8.79 -18.27
C VAL A 229 -12.99 8.92 -16.79
N PHE A 230 -11.89 9.58 -16.45
CA PHE A 230 -11.49 9.82 -15.07
C PHE A 230 -12.46 10.75 -14.34
N ASP A 231 -12.94 11.83 -14.99
CA ASP A 231 -13.97 12.72 -14.45
C ASP A 231 -15.29 11.97 -14.24
N SER A 232 -15.67 11.08 -15.16
CA SER A 232 -16.84 10.21 -15.01
C SER A 232 -16.70 9.28 -13.81
N PHE A 233 -15.53 8.66 -13.63
CA PHE A 233 -15.24 7.82 -12.48
C PHE A 233 -15.35 8.59 -11.16
N ILE A 234 -14.75 9.79 -11.08
CA ILE A 234 -14.83 10.64 -9.88
C ILE A 234 -16.30 11.01 -9.60
N GLY A 235 -17.03 11.45 -10.65
CA GLY A 235 -18.39 11.96 -10.52
C GLY A 235 -19.45 10.90 -10.23
N HIS A 236 -19.23 9.64 -10.64
CA HIS A 236 -20.22 8.56 -10.50
C HIS A 236 -19.74 7.45 -9.58
N ASP A 237 -18.61 6.80 -9.90
CA ASP A 237 -18.22 5.60 -9.18
C ASP A 237 -17.68 5.91 -7.78
N LEU A 238 -16.81 6.94 -7.65
CA LEU A 238 -16.25 7.34 -6.36
C LEU A 238 -17.31 8.03 -5.50
N SER A 239 -18.09 8.93 -6.09
CA SER A 239 -19.19 9.58 -5.38
C SER A 239 -20.30 8.59 -5.00
N GLY A 240 -20.55 7.57 -5.82
CA GLY A 240 -21.51 6.50 -5.53
C GLY A 240 -21.09 5.67 -4.30
N LEU A 241 -19.82 5.34 -4.16
CA LEU A 241 -19.31 4.62 -2.97
C LEU A 241 -19.44 5.47 -1.70
N ALA A 242 -19.06 6.76 -1.78
CA ALA A 242 -19.23 7.69 -0.66
C ALA A 242 -20.71 7.86 -0.30
N ALA A 243 -21.59 7.94 -1.31
CA ALA A 243 -23.03 8.02 -1.12
C ALA A 243 -23.60 6.74 -0.48
N ALA A 244 -23.13 5.56 -0.87
CA ALA A 244 -23.54 4.29 -0.25
C ALA A 244 -23.17 4.23 1.23
N SER A 245 -21.91 4.57 1.59
CA SER A 245 -21.46 4.62 2.98
C SER A 245 -22.26 5.63 3.81
N ALA A 246 -22.46 6.83 3.28
CA ALA A 246 -23.29 7.85 3.92
C ALA A 246 -24.77 7.41 4.06
N ALA A 247 -25.32 6.71 3.08
CA ALA A 247 -26.67 6.16 3.15
C ALA A 247 -26.79 5.11 4.28
N ASP A 248 -25.79 4.28 4.47
CA ASP A 248 -25.78 3.29 5.55
C ASP A 248 -25.68 3.95 6.94
N GLU A 249 -24.88 5.01 7.10
CA GLU A 249 -24.84 5.81 8.33
C GLU A 249 -26.18 6.50 8.62
N LEU A 250 -26.82 7.07 7.59
CA LEU A 250 -28.16 7.66 7.72
C LEU A 250 -29.21 6.61 8.07
N HIS A 251 -29.12 5.41 7.49
CA HIS A 251 -30.01 4.29 7.84
C HIS A 251 -29.90 3.94 9.33
N GLN A 252 -28.70 3.83 9.87
CA GLN A 252 -28.48 3.58 11.30
C GLN A 252 -29.07 4.70 12.16
N SER A 253 -28.86 5.95 11.75
CA SER A 253 -29.43 7.11 12.45
C SER A 253 -30.96 7.10 12.39
N LEU A 254 -31.53 6.72 11.26
CA LEU A 254 -33.00 6.59 11.08
C LEU A 254 -33.58 5.51 12.01
N LEU A 255 -32.92 4.35 12.12
CA LEU A 255 -33.35 3.29 13.03
C LEU A 255 -33.35 3.74 14.49
N ARG A 256 -32.34 4.51 14.92
CA ARG A 256 -32.30 5.10 16.28
C ARG A 256 -33.44 6.09 16.50
N VAL A 257 -33.70 6.98 15.56
CA VAL A 257 -34.82 7.93 15.64
C VAL A 257 -36.16 7.21 15.71
N GLN A 258 -36.36 6.16 14.91
CA GLN A 258 -37.59 5.33 14.95
C GLN A 258 -37.78 4.63 16.29
N GLN A 259 -36.70 4.08 16.87
CA GLN A 259 -36.76 3.49 18.22
C GLN A 259 -37.14 4.53 19.27
N ARG A 260 -36.58 5.74 19.20
CA ARG A 260 -36.93 6.82 20.12
C ARG A 260 -38.39 7.26 19.99
N ILE A 261 -38.89 7.40 18.76
CA ILE A 261 -40.32 7.69 18.50
C ILE A 261 -41.22 6.59 19.08
N SER A 262 -40.86 5.33 18.88
CA SER A 262 -41.60 4.18 19.45
C SER A 262 -41.64 4.25 20.98
N ALA A 263 -40.50 4.53 21.60
CA ALA A 263 -40.40 4.67 23.05
C ALA A 263 -41.22 5.86 23.61
N LEU A 264 -41.26 7.00 22.88
CA LEU A 264 -42.06 8.18 23.23
C LEU A 264 -43.57 7.91 23.12
N SER A 265 -43.98 7.05 22.18
CA SER A 265 -45.39 6.69 21.98
C SER A 265 -45.95 5.75 23.05
N GLN A 266 -45.08 5.12 23.84
CA GLN A 266 -45.49 4.23 24.93
C GLN A 266 -45.96 5.02 26.16
N SER A 267 -46.95 4.47 26.86
CA SER A 267 -47.36 5.02 28.15
C SER A 267 -46.25 4.91 29.22
N GLY A 268 -46.30 5.74 30.27
CA GLY A 268 -45.31 5.69 31.34
C GLY A 268 -45.15 4.31 31.97
N THR A 269 -46.26 3.56 32.14
CA THR A 269 -46.29 2.20 32.69
C THR A 269 -45.68 1.17 31.72
N GLU A 270 -45.92 1.27 30.44
CA GLU A 270 -45.31 0.40 29.42
C GLU A 270 -43.80 0.64 29.35
N ARG A 271 -43.36 1.88 29.45
CA ARG A 271 -41.94 2.26 29.47
C ARG A 271 -41.22 1.74 30.72
N GLU A 272 -41.84 1.87 31.89
CA GLU A 272 -41.31 1.28 33.13
C GLU A 272 -41.16 -0.25 33.02
N GLN A 273 -42.13 -0.93 32.43
CA GLN A 273 -42.07 -2.38 32.18
C GLN A 273 -40.97 -2.74 31.16
N LEU A 274 -40.75 -1.88 30.16
CA LEU A 274 -39.66 -2.07 29.21
C LEU A 274 -38.29 -1.93 29.90
N ILE A 275 -38.10 -0.91 30.72
CA ILE A 275 -36.84 -0.69 31.48
C ILE A 275 -36.61 -1.86 32.42
N GLN A 276 -37.62 -2.35 33.13
CA GLN A 276 -37.48 -3.52 34.01
C GLN A 276 -37.05 -4.77 33.24
N ARG A 277 -37.60 -4.99 32.04
CA ARG A 277 -37.19 -6.11 31.17
C ARG A 277 -35.75 -5.95 30.70
N LEU A 278 -35.32 -4.74 30.31
CA LEU A 278 -33.96 -4.45 29.95
C LEU A 278 -32.98 -4.75 31.10
N GLU A 279 -33.30 -4.32 32.31
CA GLU A 279 -32.50 -4.64 33.50
C GLU A 279 -32.38 -6.15 33.76
N GLN A 280 -33.43 -6.92 33.51
CA GLN A 280 -33.38 -8.37 33.62
C GLN A 280 -32.55 -9.04 32.54
N GLU A 281 -32.62 -8.56 31.30
CA GLU A 281 -31.87 -9.09 30.16
C GLU A 281 -30.40 -8.65 30.14
N ARG A 282 -30.04 -7.58 30.84
CA ARG A 282 -28.70 -7.01 30.84
C ARG A 282 -27.60 -8.01 31.19
N GLY A 283 -27.85 -8.87 32.19
CA GLY A 283 -26.91 -9.94 32.59
C GLY A 283 -26.62 -10.91 31.47
N SER A 284 -27.68 -11.42 30.82
CA SER A 284 -27.56 -12.34 29.68
C SER A 284 -26.90 -11.71 28.48
N TYR A 285 -27.18 -10.43 28.21
CA TYR A 285 -26.52 -9.67 27.14
C TYR A 285 -25.02 -9.50 27.41
N GLN A 286 -24.63 -9.13 28.63
CA GLN A 286 -23.22 -9.03 29.01
C GLN A 286 -22.50 -10.38 28.93
N GLU A 287 -23.14 -11.47 29.35
CA GLU A 287 -22.58 -12.82 29.18
C GLU A 287 -22.35 -13.15 27.70
N SER A 288 -23.28 -12.80 26.82
CA SER A 288 -23.13 -13.02 25.39
C SER A 288 -21.99 -12.19 24.78
N LEU A 289 -21.77 -10.95 25.25
CA LEU A 289 -20.62 -10.13 24.85
C LEU A 289 -19.29 -10.71 25.34
N VAL A 290 -19.26 -11.29 26.56
CA VAL A 290 -18.06 -12.00 27.04
C VAL A 290 -17.75 -13.19 26.13
N CYS A 291 -18.74 -13.90 25.64
CA CYS A 291 -18.53 -14.98 24.67
C CYS A 291 -17.95 -14.44 23.35
N LEU A 292 -18.44 -13.30 22.84
CA LEU A 292 -17.90 -12.67 21.64
C LEU A 292 -16.43 -12.26 21.83
N ARG A 293 -16.11 -11.58 22.94
CA ARG A 293 -14.71 -11.19 23.29
C ARG A 293 -13.80 -12.41 23.43
N GLY A 294 -14.32 -13.54 23.93
CA GLY A 294 -13.57 -14.79 24.14
C GLY A 294 -13.44 -15.66 22.90
N THR A 295 -13.95 -15.25 21.74
CA THR A 295 -13.84 -16.04 20.51
C THR A 295 -12.39 -16.12 20.04
N ASP A 296 -11.86 -17.34 19.94
CA ASP A 296 -10.47 -17.57 19.49
C ASP A 296 -10.40 -17.70 17.95
N LEU A 297 -9.85 -16.71 17.31
CA LEU A 297 -9.59 -16.67 15.86
C LEU A 297 -8.17 -17.10 15.49
N SER A 298 -7.31 -17.34 16.50
CA SER A 298 -5.90 -17.65 16.29
C SER A 298 -5.65 -18.86 15.39
N PRO A 299 -6.39 -19.98 15.47
CA PRO A 299 -6.14 -21.13 14.61
C PRO A 299 -6.27 -20.82 13.12
N GLU A 300 -7.31 -20.05 12.73
CA GLU A 300 -7.53 -19.66 11.33
C GLU A 300 -6.46 -18.67 10.85
N ILE A 301 -6.05 -17.72 11.69
CA ILE A 301 -5.02 -16.73 11.38
C ILE A 301 -3.65 -17.38 11.22
N ILE A 302 -3.28 -18.28 12.12
CA ILE A 302 -1.99 -19.00 12.09
C ILE A 302 -1.93 -19.90 10.85
N GLN A 303 -3.01 -20.60 10.52
CA GLN A 303 -3.09 -21.43 9.33
C GLN A 303 -2.90 -20.58 8.06
N GLU A 304 -3.68 -19.51 7.89
CA GLU A 304 -3.60 -18.61 6.72
C GLU A 304 -2.20 -18.02 6.60
N THR A 305 -1.61 -17.55 7.72
CA THR A 305 -0.25 -17.00 7.73
C THR A 305 0.77 -18.05 7.25
N GLY A 306 0.66 -19.28 7.73
CA GLY A 306 1.54 -20.37 7.33
C GLY A 306 1.45 -20.69 5.84
N GLU A 307 0.25 -20.75 5.28
CA GLU A 307 0.00 -21.00 3.86
C GLU A 307 0.58 -19.87 3.00
N LEU A 308 0.34 -18.61 3.39
CA LEU A 308 0.85 -17.46 2.66
C LEU A 308 2.38 -17.39 2.67
N VAL A 309 3.00 -17.58 3.83
CA VAL A 309 4.48 -17.56 3.97
C VAL A 309 5.13 -18.73 3.22
N PHE A 310 4.50 -19.90 3.21
CA PHE A 310 4.96 -21.01 2.36
C PHE A 310 5.03 -20.60 0.88
N HIS A 311 4.01 -19.93 0.37
CA HIS A 311 4.01 -19.45 -1.02
C HIS A 311 5.02 -18.34 -1.27
N VAL A 312 5.26 -17.44 -0.31
CA VAL A 312 6.34 -16.44 -0.38
C VAL A 312 7.69 -17.12 -0.60
N ARG A 313 8.03 -18.14 0.20
CA ARG A 313 9.28 -18.89 0.05
C ARG A 313 9.45 -19.49 -1.35
N GLN A 314 8.40 -20.08 -1.91
CA GLN A 314 8.44 -20.64 -3.26
C GLN A 314 8.71 -19.56 -4.32
N ARG A 315 8.07 -18.40 -4.19
CA ARG A 315 8.24 -17.29 -5.15
C ARG A 315 9.64 -16.68 -5.08
N VAL A 316 10.16 -16.43 -3.88
CA VAL A 316 11.53 -15.92 -3.69
C VAL A 316 12.56 -16.89 -4.26
N ARG A 317 12.36 -18.21 -4.09
CA ARG A 317 13.20 -19.23 -4.72
C ARG A 317 13.17 -19.17 -6.25
N LEU A 318 12.03 -18.97 -6.86
CA LEU A 318 11.92 -18.81 -8.32
C LEU A 318 12.58 -17.50 -8.77
N ALA A 319 12.32 -16.38 -8.09
CA ALA A 319 12.93 -15.09 -8.38
C ALA A 319 14.45 -15.13 -8.27
N SER A 320 15.01 -15.95 -7.37
CA SER A 320 16.45 -16.09 -7.19
C SER A 320 17.18 -16.52 -8.47
N ILE A 321 16.54 -17.36 -9.29
CA ILE A 321 17.11 -17.86 -10.56
C ILE A 321 17.22 -16.74 -11.58
N ASP A 322 16.18 -15.91 -11.69
CA ASP A 322 16.14 -14.83 -12.67
C ASP A 322 17.06 -13.67 -12.26
N LEU A 323 17.04 -13.29 -10.98
CA LEU A 323 17.97 -12.30 -10.42
C LEU A 323 19.43 -12.76 -10.55
N TYR A 324 19.69 -14.08 -10.36
CA TYR A 324 21.03 -14.61 -10.56
C TYR A 324 21.53 -14.40 -11.99
N ARG A 325 20.68 -14.65 -13.00
CA ARG A 325 21.03 -14.42 -14.41
C ARG A 325 21.31 -12.97 -14.73
N GLU A 326 20.63 -12.06 -14.05
CA GLU A 326 20.78 -10.62 -14.21
C GLU A 326 22.08 -10.10 -13.60
N PHE A 327 22.31 -10.39 -12.34
CA PHE A 327 23.48 -9.86 -11.62
C PHE A 327 24.79 -10.59 -11.93
N PHE A 328 24.71 -11.83 -12.46
CA PHE A 328 25.86 -12.55 -13.02
C PHE A 328 25.78 -12.58 -14.55
N HIS A 329 25.76 -11.38 -15.16
CA HIS A 329 25.70 -11.20 -16.60
C HIS A 329 27.09 -10.84 -17.18
N PRO A 330 27.42 -11.29 -18.44
CA PRO A 330 28.73 -10.98 -19.05
C PRO A 330 29.09 -9.51 -19.11
N SER A 331 28.11 -8.61 -19.26
CA SER A 331 28.37 -7.15 -19.29
C SER A 331 28.85 -6.56 -17.96
N LEU A 332 28.55 -7.22 -16.82
CA LEU A 332 28.95 -6.74 -15.49
C LEU A 332 30.32 -7.26 -15.07
N LEU A 333 30.69 -8.46 -15.55
CA LEU A 333 31.94 -9.15 -15.17
C LEU A 333 32.92 -9.20 -16.36
N GLN A 334 33.09 -8.08 -17.06
CA GLN A 334 34.03 -7.93 -18.18
C GLN A 334 35.44 -7.54 -17.72
N GLU A 335 36.47 -7.98 -18.47
CA GLU A 335 37.86 -7.53 -18.29
C GLU A 335 38.04 -6.16 -19.00
N ASP A 336 37.75 -5.10 -18.28
CA ASP A 336 37.91 -3.70 -18.73
C ASP A 336 39.01 -2.95 -17.96
N GLY A 337 39.90 -3.69 -17.29
CA GLY A 337 40.98 -3.14 -16.45
C GLY A 337 40.56 -2.85 -15.00
N GLY A 338 39.30 -3.09 -14.62
CA GLY A 338 38.82 -2.97 -13.25
C GLY A 338 39.15 -4.20 -12.37
N ASP A 339 39.02 -4.04 -11.04
CA ASP A 339 39.23 -5.12 -10.09
C ASP A 339 38.08 -6.14 -10.17
N MET A 340 38.35 -7.31 -10.73
CA MET A 340 37.38 -8.39 -10.90
C MET A 340 36.86 -8.93 -9.57
N LYS A 341 37.66 -8.90 -8.48
CA LYS A 341 37.16 -9.31 -7.17
C LYS A 341 36.10 -8.37 -6.67
N LYS A 342 36.32 -7.07 -6.86
CA LYS A 342 35.34 -6.04 -6.49
C LYS A 342 34.07 -6.16 -7.32
N LYS A 343 34.17 -6.39 -8.63
CA LYS A 343 33.00 -6.60 -9.50
C LYS A 343 32.19 -7.83 -9.07
N PHE A 344 32.86 -8.94 -8.80
CA PHE A 344 32.21 -10.17 -8.33
C PHE A 344 31.51 -9.97 -6.96
N ALA A 345 32.20 -9.30 -6.03
CA ALA A 345 31.64 -8.96 -4.73
C ALA A 345 30.38 -8.09 -4.84
N VAL A 346 30.38 -7.11 -5.73
CA VAL A 346 29.23 -6.26 -6.02
C VAL A 346 28.09 -7.07 -6.66
N SER A 347 28.36 -7.90 -7.67
CA SER A 347 27.34 -8.76 -8.28
C SER A 347 26.68 -9.68 -7.26
N LEU A 348 27.43 -10.25 -6.33
CA LEU A 348 26.87 -11.08 -5.27
C LEU A 348 26.03 -10.26 -4.27
N HIS A 349 26.51 -9.08 -3.92
CA HIS A 349 25.79 -8.16 -3.04
C HIS A 349 24.46 -7.72 -3.69
N ASP A 350 24.49 -7.28 -4.95
CA ASP A 350 23.33 -6.80 -5.68
C ASP A 350 22.29 -7.91 -5.86
N TRP A 351 22.75 -9.15 -6.12
CA TRP A 351 21.85 -10.31 -6.16
C TRP A 351 21.14 -10.53 -4.83
N MET A 352 21.86 -10.45 -3.72
CA MET A 352 21.29 -10.60 -2.37
C MET A 352 20.36 -9.45 -2.01
N SER A 353 20.70 -8.22 -2.39
CA SER A 353 19.84 -7.05 -2.18
C SER A 353 18.56 -7.13 -3.00
N GLY A 354 18.65 -7.57 -4.26
CA GLY A 354 17.48 -7.82 -5.09
C GLY A 354 16.54 -8.88 -4.51
N LEU A 355 17.12 -9.97 -3.96
CA LEU A 355 16.34 -11.01 -3.29
C LEU A 355 15.71 -10.53 -1.98
N SER A 356 16.43 -9.71 -1.21
CA SER A 356 15.90 -9.11 0.01
C SER A 356 14.69 -8.23 -0.30
N GLY A 357 14.82 -7.35 -1.29
CA GLY A 357 13.71 -6.51 -1.74
C GLY A 357 12.52 -7.31 -2.27
N GLU A 358 12.75 -8.44 -2.98
CA GLU A 358 11.65 -9.31 -3.41
C GLU A 358 10.94 -9.96 -2.21
N LEU A 359 11.70 -10.45 -1.23
CA LEU A 359 11.15 -11.03 0.00
C LEU A 359 10.34 -9.98 0.79
N GLU A 360 10.86 -8.79 0.96
CA GLU A 360 10.20 -7.68 1.67
C GLU A 360 8.86 -7.32 1.02
N ARG A 361 8.83 -7.18 -0.31
CA ARG A 361 7.61 -6.89 -1.06
C ARG A 361 6.56 -8.00 -0.93
N GLU A 362 6.98 -9.27 -1.01
CA GLU A 362 6.10 -10.41 -0.85
C GLU A 362 5.49 -10.49 0.55
N LEU A 363 6.28 -10.18 1.57
CA LEU A 363 5.83 -10.16 2.96
C LEU A 363 4.87 -9.01 3.23
N LEU A 364 5.10 -7.84 2.64
CA LEU A 364 4.18 -6.72 2.73
C LEU A 364 2.82 -7.06 2.08
N ALA A 365 2.84 -7.66 0.88
CA ALA A 365 1.60 -8.12 0.24
C ALA A 365 0.89 -9.20 1.08
N THR A 366 1.64 -10.05 1.78
CA THR A 366 1.11 -11.06 2.70
C THR A 366 0.42 -10.40 3.90
N SER A 367 1.04 -9.36 4.48
CA SER A 367 0.47 -8.59 5.58
C SER A 367 -0.89 -7.98 5.22
N LEU A 368 -1.02 -7.36 4.04
CA LEU A 368 -2.30 -6.80 3.57
C LEU A 368 -3.40 -7.86 3.38
N ARG A 369 -3.02 -9.06 2.93
CA ARG A 369 -3.98 -10.17 2.80
C ARG A 369 -4.44 -10.68 4.17
N LEU A 370 -3.54 -10.76 5.14
CA LEU A 370 -3.88 -11.15 6.51
C LEU A 370 -4.79 -10.13 7.18
N GLU A 371 -4.55 -8.85 6.99
CA GLU A 371 -5.41 -7.77 7.47
C GLU A 371 -6.86 -7.98 7.01
N LYS A 372 -7.05 -8.13 5.70
CA LYS A 372 -8.39 -8.39 5.14
C LYS A 372 -9.02 -9.68 5.65
N LYS A 373 -8.21 -10.72 5.86
CA LYS A 373 -8.69 -11.97 6.45
C LYS A 373 -9.19 -11.77 7.88
N VAL A 374 -8.45 -11.02 8.69
CA VAL A 374 -8.82 -10.72 10.08
C VAL A 374 -10.10 -9.91 10.13
N ASP A 375 -10.24 -8.87 9.30
CA ASP A 375 -11.48 -8.09 9.19
C ASP A 375 -12.68 -8.98 8.85
N ALA A 376 -12.52 -9.88 7.88
CA ALA A 376 -13.57 -10.80 7.50
C ALA A 376 -13.93 -11.79 8.63
N LEU A 377 -12.95 -12.22 9.41
CA LEU A 377 -13.16 -13.11 10.55
C LEU A 377 -13.92 -12.40 11.67
N ILE A 378 -13.51 -11.18 12.04
CA ILE A 378 -14.18 -10.37 13.07
C ILE A 378 -15.62 -10.07 12.64
N SER A 379 -15.82 -9.60 11.42
CA SER A 379 -17.15 -9.28 10.87
C SER A 379 -18.06 -10.52 10.84
N ARG A 380 -17.51 -11.69 10.50
CA ARG A 380 -18.24 -12.96 10.53
C ARG A 380 -18.73 -13.33 11.93
N GLU A 381 -17.86 -13.22 12.93
CA GLU A 381 -18.24 -13.58 14.31
C GLU A 381 -19.19 -12.54 14.93
N ALA A 382 -18.96 -11.26 14.67
CA ALA A 382 -19.89 -10.20 15.05
C ALA A 382 -21.27 -10.39 14.40
N GLY A 383 -21.31 -10.76 13.10
CA GLY A 383 -22.54 -11.08 12.39
C GLY A 383 -23.30 -12.28 12.98
N LYS A 384 -22.60 -13.37 13.30
CA LYS A 384 -23.20 -14.53 13.97
C LYS A 384 -23.76 -14.17 15.35
N TRP A 385 -23.01 -13.38 16.11
CA TRP A 385 -23.47 -12.90 17.41
C TRP A 385 -24.73 -12.03 17.25
N LEU A 386 -24.73 -11.13 16.29
CA LEU A 386 -25.88 -10.28 15.98
C LEU A 386 -27.12 -11.09 15.57
N GLU A 387 -26.95 -12.10 14.74
CA GLU A 387 -28.03 -13.01 14.36
C GLU A 387 -28.62 -13.74 15.59
N HIS A 388 -27.75 -14.22 16.49
CA HIS A 388 -28.18 -14.88 17.73
C HIS A 388 -28.96 -13.92 18.63
N GLU A 389 -28.51 -12.68 18.78
CA GLU A 389 -29.20 -11.66 19.57
C GLU A 389 -30.46 -11.14 18.87
N SER A 390 -30.61 -11.30 17.55
CA SER A 390 -31.76 -10.78 16.81
C SER A 390 -33.12 -11.34 17.22
N GLY A 391 -33.14 -12.51 17.86
CA GLY A 391 -34.36 -13.16 18.37
C GLY A 391 -34.80 -12.71 19.77
N ARG A 392 -34.05 -11.84 20.44
CA ARG A 392 -34.32 -11.39 21.82
C ARG A 392 -34.88 -9.98 21.81
N GLU A 393 -36.01 -9.80 22.50
CA GLU A 393 -36.66 -8.50 22.70
C GLU A 393 -36.81 -8.23 24.20
N PRO A 394 -36.56 -7.04 24.72
CA PRO A 394 -36.24 -5.79 24.02
C PRO A 394 -34.73 -5.57 23.81
N ARG A 395 -34.33 -4.86 22.75
CA ARG A 395 -32.93 -4.56 22.42
C ARG A 395 -32.76 -3.27 21.61
N PRO A 396 -31.56 -2.63 21.62
CA PRO A 396 -31.24 -1.51 20.72
C PRO A 396 -31.11 -1.95 19.25
N SER A 397 -31.08 -1.00 18.33
CA SER A 397 -30.58 -1.24 16.98
C SER A 397 -29.10 -1.54 17.02
N LEU A 398 -28.74 -2.77 16.69
CA LEU A 398 -27.36 -3.24 16.65
C LEU A 398 -26.87 -3.34 15.21
N PHE A 399 -25.65 -2.96 14.96
CA PHE A 399 -25.01 -3.09 13.65
C PHE A 399 -23.50 -3.35 13.79
N VAL A 400 -22.95 -4.05 12.82
CA VAL A 400 -21.50 -4.33 12.76
C VAL A 400 -20.80 -3.09 12.26
N LYS A 401 -19.82 -2.60 13.05
CA LYS A 401 -18.97 -1.48 12.67
C LYS A 401 -17.87 -1.96 11.72
N GLU A 402 -17.60 -1.22 10.66
CA GLU A 402 -16.43 -1.48 9.82
C GLU A 402 -15.15 -1.08 10.54
N PHE A 403 -14.13 -1.91 10.42
CA PHE A 403 -12.79 -1.58 10.90
C PHE A 403 -12.01 -0.89 9.80
N SER A 404 -11.34 0.20 10.14
CA SER A 404 -10.47 0.92 9.23
C SER A 404 -9.15 1.25 9.93
N GLY A 405 -8.05 1.25 9.18
CA GLY A 405 -6.80 1.82 9.66
C GLY A 405 -5.92 0.88 10.48
N TRP A 406 -5.88 -0.42 10.17
CA TRP A 406 -4.87 -1.31 10.74
C TRP A 406 -3.47 -0.82 10.41
N ALA A 407 -2.62 -0.72 11.41
CA ALA A 407 -1.20 -0.47 11.18
C ALA A 407 -0.56 -1.70 10.53
N THR A 408 0.23 -1.48 9.48
CA THR A 408 1.00 -2.57 8.88
C THR A 408 2.22 -2.86 9.77
N PRO A 409 2.45 -4.11 10.20
CA PRO A 409 3.60 -4.43 11.03
C PRO A 409 4.91 -4.16 10.30
N GLU A 410 5.91 -3.63 11.01
CA GLU A 410 7.26 -3.43 10.47
C GLU A 410 7.94 -4.79 10.25
N ILE A 411 8.26 -5.10 9.01
CA ILE A 411 8.89 -6.36 8.62
C ILE A 411 10.42 -6.27 8.65
N GLY A 412 10.96 -5.05 8.62
CA GLY A 412 12.40 -4.78 8.53
C GLY A 412 12.92 -4.80 7.10
N GLU A 413 14.04 -4.12 6.89
CA GLU A 413 14.73 -4.00 5.59
C GLU A 413 16.01 -4.85 5.56
N GLY A 414 16.47 -5.17 4.36
CA GLY A 414 17.75 -5.87 4.18
C GLY A 414 17.79 -7.28 4.76
N LEU A 415 16.65 -7.98 4.79
CA LEU A 415 16.46 -9.26 5.50
C LEU A 415 17.49 -10.33 5.15
N LEU A 416 18.00 -10.32 3.92
CA LEU A 416 18.99 -11.28 3.42
C LEU A 416 20.37 -10.64 3.20
N THR A 417 20.52 -9.32 3.30
CA THR A 417 21.78 -8.62 3.01
C THR A 417 22.87 -8.93 4.04
N GLY A 418 24.15 -8.90 3.61
CA GLY A 418 25.29 -9.07 4.47
C GLY A 418 25.55 -10.51 5.00
N ARG A 419 24.69 -11.47 4.65
CA ARG A 419 24.80 -12.85 5.13
C ARG A 419 25.77 -13.72 4.30
N PHE A 420 26.14 -13.31 3.09
CA PHE A 420 27.14 -13.97 2.26
C PHE A 420 28.45 -13.20 2.24
N ASN A 421 29.55 -13.93 2.47
CA ASN A 421 30.90 -13.40 2.25
C ASN A 421 31.37 -13.81 0.84
N TRP A 422 31.55 -12.84 -0.05
CA TRP A 422 31.98 -13.10 -1.43
C TRP A 422 33.30 -13.91 -1.52
N LYS A 423 34.17 -13.82 -0.51
CA LYS A 423 35.47 -14.54 -0.48
C LYS A 423 35.27 -16.06 -0.49
N ASP A 424 34.20 -16.56 0.10
CA ASP A 424 33.90 -17.99 0.18
C ASP A 424 33.51 -18.56 -1.19
N TYR A 425 33.05 -17.71 -2.08
CA TYR A 425 32.56 -18.07 -3.41
C TYR A 425 33.48 -17.62 -4.55
N TRP A 426 34.53 -16.85 -4.26
CA TRP A 426 35.46 -16.34 -5.28
C TRP A 426 36.14 -17.46 -6.09
N SER A 427 36.36 -18.62 -5.54
CA SER A 427 37.01 -19.78 -6.20
C SER A 427 36.24 -20.26 -7.44
N TYR A 428 34.94 -19.99 -7.55
CA TYR A 428 34.11 -20.34 -8.71
C TYR A 428 34.35 -19.42 -9.91
N PHE A 429 34.93 -18.23 -9.68
CA PHE A 429 35.29 -17.27 -10.71
C PHE A 429 36.79 -17.32 -11.02
N LYS A 430 37.18 -17.99 -12.10
CA LYS A 430 38.59 -18.01 -12.53
C LYS A 430 38.89 -16.87 -13.52
N ASN A 431 38.08 -16.71 -14.55
CA ASN A 431 38.08 -15.63 -15.53
C ASN A 431 36.72 -15.60 -16.22
N PRO A 432 36.34 -14.50 -16.93
CA PRO A 432 35.04 -14.36 -17.59
C PRO A 432 34.72 -15.53 -18.54
N LYS A 433 35.68 -15.98 -19.34
CA LYS A 433 35.48 -17.07 -20.28
C LYS A 433 35.12 -18.37 -19.56
N HIS A 434 35.87 -18.77 -18.56
CA HIS A 434 35.58 -19.98 -17.75
C HIS A 434 34.23 -19.84 -17.05
N PHE A 435 33.89 -18.64 -16.57
CA PHE A 435 32.69 -18.41 -15.80
C PHE A 435 31.44 -18.49 -16.69
N PHE A 436 31.44 -17.84 -17.85
CA PHE A 436 30.26 -17.73 -18.71
C PHE A 436 30.15 -18.82 -19.79
N GLU A 437 31.28 -19.24 -20.38
CA GLU A 437 31.32 -20.27 -21.43
C GLU A 437 31.60 -21.68 -20.86
N GLY A 438 32.16 -21.76 -19.65
CA GLY A 438 32.41 -23.00 -18.92
C GLY A 438 31.35 -23.28 -17.85
N SER A 439 31.75 -24.00 -16.79
CA SER A 439 30.87 -24.44 -15.70
C SER A 439 30.84 -23.50 -14.48
N GLY A 440 31.62 -22.40 -14.47
CA GLY A 440 31.83 -21.58 -13.30
C GLY A 440 30.54 -20.94 -12.76
N ARG A 441 29.70 -20.39 -13.66
CA ARG A 441 28.45 -19.74 -13.30
C ARG A 441 27.43 -20.74 -12.73
N GLU A 442 27.32 -21.91 -13.33
CA GLU A 442 26.41 -22.96 -12.85
C GLU A 442 26.87 -23.54 -11.51
N ALA A 443 28.16 -23.82 -11.37
CA ALA A 443 28.72 -24.30 -10.12
C ALA A 443 28.56 -23.31 -8.95
N LEU A 444 28.69 -22.00 -9.23
CA LEU A 444 28.39 -20.96 -8.25
C LEU A 444 26.91 -20.97 -7.86
N ARG A 445 26.02 -21.06 -8.84
CA ARG A 445 24.56 -21.10 -8.59
C ARG A 445 24.19 -22.27 -7.70
N GLU A 446 24.74 -23.46 -8.01
CA GLU A 446 24.50 -24.67 -7.20
C GLU A 446 25.05 -24.52 -5.77
N ALA A 447 26.23 -23.93 -5.61
CA ALA A 447 26.83 -23.70 -4.31
C ALA A 447 26.06 -22.68 -3.45
N LEU A 448 25.39 -21.72 -4.07
CA LEU A 448 24.56 -20.72 -3.40
C LEU A 448 23.16 -21.23 -3.05
N ALA A 449 22.65 -22.25 -3.72
CA ALA A 449 21.26 -22.68 -3.62
C ALA A 449 20.84 -23.12 -2.22
N ALA A 450 21.61 -24.04 -1.59
CA ALA A 450 21.27 -24.55 -0.26
C ALA A 450 21.43 -23.49 0.85
N PRO A 451 22.55 -22.72 0.93
CA PRO A 451 22.66 -21.64 1.91
C PRO A 451 21.58 -20.57 1.76
N LEU A 452 21.16 -20.25 0.52
CA LEU A 452 20.05 -19.32 0.28
C LEU A 452 18.72 -19.87 0.81
N ASP A 453 18.41 -21.15 0.51
CA ASP A 453 17.16 -21.79 0.94
C ASP A 453 17.05 -21.82 2.47
N ASP A 454 18.15 -22.12 3.16
CA ASP A 454 18.23 -22.11 4.63
C ASP A 454 17.98 -20.69 5.20
N MET A 455 18.59 -19.66 4.60
CA MET A 455 18.40 -18.28 5.04
C MET A 455 16.99 -17.77 4.80
N VAL A 456 16.43 -18.04 3.61
CA VAL A 456 15.06 -17.65 3.28
C VAL A 456 14.08 -18.35 4.22
N LYS A 457 14.33 -19.61 4.55
CA LYS A 457 13.54 -20.36 5.52
C LYS A 457 13.59 -19.72 6.90
N GLU A 458 14.79 -19.47 7.43
CA GLU A 458 14.99 -18.86 8.77
C GLU A 458 14.25 -17.52 8.88
N VAL A 459 14.40 -16.66 7.86
CA VAL A 459 13.74 -15.35 7.85
C VAL A 459 12.22 -15.51 7.75
N ALA A 460 11.75 -16.38 6.87
CA ALA A 460 10.33 -16.62 6.67
C ALA A 460 9.66 -17.19 7.93
N ASP A 461 10.29 -18.15 8.61
CA ASP A 461 9.78 -18.76 9.84
C ASP A 461 9.65 -17.70 10.95
N ARG A 462 10.67 -16.84 11.13
CA ARG A 462 10.64 -15.73 12.09
C ARG A 462 9.52 -14.73 11.78
N ILE A 463 9.34 -14.37 10.52
CA ILE A 463 8.31 -13.41 10.12
C ILE A 463 6.93 -14.03 10.23
N GLN A 464 6.78 -15.32 9.95
CA GLN A 464 5.53 -16.04 10.18
C GLN A 464 5.09 -15.93 11.65
N GLU A 465 6.00 -16.13 12.59
CA GLU A 465 5.73 -15.95 14.02
C GLU A 465 5.32 -14.52 14.34
N THR A 466 6.05 -13.53 13.80
CA THR A 466 5.77 -12.10 14.01
C THR A 466 4.39 -11.73 13.47
N LEU A 467 4.07 -12.09 12.22
CA LEU A 467 2.77 -11.79 11.60
C LEU A 467 1.62 -12.51 12.31
N SER A 468 1.81 -13.81 12.64
CA SER A 468 0.79 -14.56 13.36
C SER A 468 0.48 -13.92 14.72
N SER A 469 1.51 -13.59 15.50
CA SER A 469 1.35 -12.96 16.81
C SER A 469 0.68 -11.59 16.69
N TYR A 470 1.13 -10.78 15.73
CA TYR A 470 0.55 -9.45 15.50
C TYR A 470 -0.94 -9.54 15.16
N TYR A 471 -1.31 -10.32 14.15
CA TYR A 471 -2.70 -10.40 13.69
C TYR A 471 -3.62 -11.16 14.65
N CYS A 472 -3.11 -12.09 15.45
CA CYS A 472 -3.89 -12.67 16.56
C CYS A 472 -4.22 -11.60 17.61
N ASN A 473 -3.27 -10.73 17.97
CA ASN A 473 -3.53 -9.64 18.91
C ASN A 473 -4.51 -8.61 18.33
N GLU A 474 -4.37 -8.27 17.05
CA GLU A 474 -5.30 -7.37 16.37
C GLU A 474 -6.71 -7.96 16.30
N ALA A 475 -6.85 -9.27 16.09
CA ALA A 475 -8.15 -9.95 16.10
C ALA A 475 -8.82 -9.88 17.48
N VAL A 476 -8.06 -10.08 18.55
CA VAL A 476 -8.57 -9.92 19.93
C VAL A 476 -9.04 -8.49 20.15
N ARG A 477 -8.20 -7.49 19.80
CA ARG A 477 -8.55 -6.09 19.92
C ARG A 477 -9.81 -5.73 19.12
N GLY A 478 -9.92 -6.22 17.88
CA GLY A 478 -11.09 -5.97 17.04
C GLY A 478 -12.38 -6.57 17.61
N LEU A 479 -12.33 -7.77 18.21
CA LEU A 479 -13.48 -8.37 18.89
C LEU A 479 -13.84 -7.60 20.17
N GLU A 480 -12.86 -7.11 20.92
CA GLU A 480 -13.07 -6.24 22.08
C GLU A 480 -13.75 -4.94 21.68
N GLU A 481 -13.21 -4.23 20.67
CA GLU A 481 -13.78 -2.97 20.15
C GLU A 481 -15.21 -3.17 19.62
N MET A 482 -15.50 -4.31 18.98
CA MET A 482 -16.84 -4.65 18.51
C MET A 482 -17.80 -4.91 19.68
N ALA A 483 -17.37 -5.66 20.67
CA ALA A 483 -18.18 -5.92 21.85
C ALA A 483 -18.42 -4.64 22.66
N ASP A 484 -17.42 -3.78 22.79
CA ASP A 484 -17.55 -2.47 23.46
C ASP A 484 -18.53 -1.57 22.70
N HIS A 485 -18.48 -1.57 21.34
CA HIS A 485 -19.45 -0.85 20.53
C HIS A 485 -20.89 -1.34 20.78
N PHE A 486 -21.12 -2.64 20.82
CA PHE A 486 -22.45 -3.19 21.11
C PHE A 486 -22.90 -2.86 22.54
N GLU A 487 -21.99 -2.91 23.51
CA GLU A 487 -22.28 -2.53 24.89
C GLU A 487 -22.66 -1.05 25.01
N GLN A 488 -21.95 -0.18 24.30
CA GLN A 488 -22.23 1.24 24.26
C GLN A 488 -23.62 1.53 23.64
N LEU A 489 -23.98 0.85 22.56
CA LEU A 489 -25.31 1.00 21.96
C LEU A 489 -26.43 0.60 22.93
N TRP A 490 -26.20 -0.43 23.76
CA TRP A 490 -27.15 -0.82 24.81
C TRP A 490 -27.30 0.27 25.87
N VAL A 491 -26.18 0.79 26.37
CA VAL A 491 -26.17 1.81 27.43
C VAL A 491 -26.85 3.10 26.94
N GLU A 492 -26.48 3.56 25.72
CA GLU A 492 -27.09 4.75 25.12
C GLU A 492 -28.62 4.61 25.02
N TRP A 493 -29.09 3.45 24.57
CA TRP A 493 -30.52 3.20 24.46
C TRP A 493 -31.23 3.14 25.81
N GLU A 494 -30.63 2.49 26.81
CA GLU A 494 -31.17 2.46 28.18
C GLU A 494 -31.28 3.88 28.78
N GLU A 495 -30.25 4.69 28.60
CA GLU A 495 -30.23 6.09 29.05
C GLU A 495 -31.29 6.93 28.32
N GLU A 496 -31.44 6.74 27.01
CA GLU A 496 -32.50 7.39 26.25
C GLU A 496 -33.89 7.04 26.78
N LEU A 497 -34.17 5.77 27.03
CA LEU A 497 -35.46 5.32 27.59
C LEU A 497 -35.75 5.93 28.97
N ARG A 498 -34.73 6.06 29.83
CA ARG A 498 -34.85 6.66 31.17
C ARG A 498 -35.01 8.18 31.10
N GLY A 499 -34.34 8.83 30.12
CA GLY A 499 -34.37 10.28 29.93
C GLY A 499 -35.62 10.83 29.28
N ILE A 500 -36.50 9.98 28.73
CA ILE A 500 -37.72 10.43 28.04
C ILE A 500 -38.68 11.08 29.05
N GLN A 501 -38.79 12.40 28.98
CA GLN A 501 -39.89 13.16 29.58
C GLN A 501 -40.95 13.39 28.51
N ALA A 502 -42.19 13.02 28.81
CA ALA A 502 -43.29 13.14 27.86
C ALA A 502 -43.56 14.61 27.49
N SER A 503 -42.92 15.12 26.45
CA SER A 503 -43.26 16.39 25.81
C SER A 503 -43.76 16.11 24.38
N GLY A 504 -44.98 16.50 24.05
CA GLY A 504 -45.54 16.29 22.70
C GLY A 504 -44.74 16.99 21.60
N ASP A 505 -43.99 18.03 21.94
CA ASP A 505 -43.19 18.83 21.02
C ASP A 505 -41.92 18.05 20.52
N GLU A 506 -41.38 17.19 21.34
CA GLU A 506 -40.20 16.35 20.99
C GLU A 506 -40.57 15.28 19.96
N THR A 507 -41.74 14.67 20.07
CA THR A 507 -42.22 13.62 19.16
C THR A 507 -42.41 14.17 17.73
N ASP A 508 -43.04 15.34 17.57
CA ASP A 508 -43.22 15.96 16.26
C ASP A 508 -41.89 16.33 15.60
N THR A 509 -40.93 16.80 16.40
CA THR A 509 -39.58 17.14 15.93
C THR A 509 -38.84 15.87 15.44
N LEU A 510 -38.92 14.77 16.18
CA LEU A 510 -38.28 13.50 15.80
C LEU A 510 -38.96 12.86 14.57
N ILE A 511 -40.29 12.95 14.44
CA ILE A 511 -40.99 12.48 13.26
C ILE A 511 -40.56 13.28 12.03
N ALA A 512 -40.41 14.60 12.15
CA ALA A 512 -39.90 15.45 11.08
C ALA A 512 -38.45 15.10 10.72
N LEU A 513 -37.59 14.87 11.71
CA LEU A 513 -36.21 14.43 11.53
C LEU A 513 -36.15 13.07 10.84
N GLY A 514 -36.92 12.08 11.30
CA GLY A 514 -36.98 10.75 10.69
C GLY A 514 -37.40 10.78 9.21
N LYS A 515 -38.37 11.63 8.85
CA LYS A 515 -38.71 11.83 7.44
C LYS A 515 -37.57 12.41 6.61
N ARG A 516 -36.88 13.43 7.14
CA ARG A 516 -35.72 14.02 6.47
C ARG A 516 -34.58 13.02 6.28
N LEU A 517 -34.26 12.21 7.31
CA LEU A 517 -33.25 11.16 7.23
C LEU A 517 -33.61 10.12 6.18
N ALA A 518 -34.87 9.66 6.15
CA ALA A 518 -35.35 8.70 5.15
C ALA A 518 -35.30 9.26 3.71
N GLU A 519 -35.69 10.54 3.53
CA GLU A 519 -35.58 11.20 2.23
C GLU A 519 -34.12 11.34 1.78
N SER A 520 -33.22 11.73 2.69
CA SER A 520 -31.77 11.84 2.41
C SER A 520 -31.13 10.49 2.12
N GLU A 521 -31.46 9.44 2.89
CA GLU A 521 -31.01 8.07 2.62
C GLU A 521 -31.45 7.62 1.23
N GLN A 522 -32.72 7.82 0.89
CA GLN A 522 -33.24 7.45 -0.43
C GLN A 522 -32.55 8.21 -1.57
N GLN A 523 -32.24 9.49 -1.38
CA GLN A 523 -31.50 10.28 -2.36
C GLN A 523 -30.08 9.74 -2.55
N LEU A 524 -29.36 9.42 -1.47
CA LEU A 524 -28.01 8.86 -1.54
C LEU A 524 -28.00 7.47 -2.21
N ARG A 525 -28.97 6.61 -1.91
CA ARG A 525 -29.11 5.30 -2.57
C ARG A 525 -29.47 5.38 -4.05
N GLN A 526 -29.93 6.53 -4.55
CA GLN A 526 -30.15 6.75 -5.99
C GLN A 526 -28.88 7.20 -6.70
N ILE A 527 -27.90 7.73 -5.96
CA ILE A 527 -26.59 8.16 -6.46
C ILE A 527 -25.60 6.98 -6.45
N SER A 528 -25.72 6.09 -5.47
CA SER A 528 -24.93 4.86 -5.35
C SER A 528 -25.41 3.79 -6.34
#